data_3e03a1810b37f3a937f267e482952bd2
#
_entry.id   3e03a1810b37f3a937f267e482952bd2
#
_cell.length_a   1.000
_cell.length_b   1.000
_cell.length_c   1.000
_cell.angle_alpha   90.00
_cell.angle_beta   90.00
_cell.angle_gamma   90.00
#
_symmetry.space_group_name_H-M   'P 1'
#
loop_
_entity.id
_entity.type
_entity.pdbx_description
1 polymer ?
#
loop_
_entity_poly.entity_id
_entity_poly.type
_entity_poly.pdbx_seq_one_letter_code
_entity_poly.pdbx_strand_id
1 'polypeptide(L)'
;SNMKLLVVGTIAFDSVETPTASRENIMGGSATFFSYAASYFTPVNLVGVVGEDWPEENTKMFQSRNIDTTGLEVVAGEKTFSWSGKYLPNMNDRETLELNLNVFGSFNPDLPESYKNTPFVFLANGMPEIQLRVLSQMREPKLVVADTMDIWITDHRDSLLELLKQIDGLVLNDSEAKLLTGEENLVMAGRKVLEYGVRFCVIKKGEHGAMFFPSDDSTECLDCYVLPAYPTADVVDPTGAGDSFAGGMMGYLASVDATDLDSIKKALVYGTL
;
A
#
# COMPACT_ATOMS: atom_id res chain seq x y z
N SER A 1 -3.99 -20.34 -13.95
CA SER A 1 -3.95 -19.93 -12.53
C SER A 1 -4.80 -18.70 -12.36
N ASN A 2 -5.71 -18.74 -11.42
CA ASN A 2 -6.67 -17.66 -11.20
C ASN A 2 -6.03 -16.61 -10.28
N MET A 3 -5.12 -15.79 -10.84
CA MET A 3 -4.49 -14.69 -10.12
C MET A 3 -5.51 -13.56 -9.95
N LYS A 4 -5.79 -13.18 -8.71
CA LYS A 4 -6.88 -12.25 -8.39
C LYS A 4 -6.42 -10.88 -7.93
N LEU A 5 -5.19 -10.75 -7.48
CA LEU A 5 -4.68 -9.52 -6.88
C LEU A 5 -3.36 -9.09 -7.52
N LEU A 6 -3.30 -7.82 -7.92
CA LEU A 6 -2.08 -7.18 -8.41
C LEU A 6 -1.66 -6.07 -7.46
N VAL A 7 -0.36 -5.96 -7.22
CA VAL A 7 0.24 -4.81 -6.52
C VAL A 7 1.36 -4.22 -7.34
N VAL A 8 1.41 -2.90 -7.40
CA VAL A 8 2.58 -2.15 -7.87
C VAL A 8 3.11 -1.29 -6.73
N GLY A 9 4.40 -1.29 -6.54
CA GLY A 9 5.02 -0.48 -5.49
C GLY A 9 6.52 -0.67 -5.43
N THR A 10 7.12 -0.22 -4.33
CA THR A 10 8.56 -0.30 -4.11
C THR A 10 8.97 -1.69 -3.67
N ILE A 11 10.13 -2.11 -4.18
CA ILE A 11 10.89 -3.26 -3.68
C ILE A 11 12.25 -2.71 -3.31
N ALA A 12 12.68 -2.94 -2.08
CA ALA A 12 13.80 -2.22 -1.52
C ALA A 12 14.69 -3.11 -0.66
N PHE A 13 15.90 -2.64 -0.41
CA PHE A 13 16.69 -3.05 0.74
C PHE A 13 16.46 -2.05 1.86
N ASP A 14 15.91 -2.51 2.96
CA ASP A 14 15.67 -1.71 4.14
C ASP A 14 16.73 -2.01 5.22
N SER A 15 17.23 -0.94 5.84
CA SER A 15 18.07 -1.03 7.04
C SER A 15 17.39 -0.24 8.15
N VAL A 16 17.11 -0.91 9.26
CA VAL A 16 16.26 -0.37 10.32
C VAL A 16 16.99 -0.46 11.65
N GLU A 17 17.01 0.66 12.37
CA GLU A 17 17.47 0.73 13.76
C GLU A 17 16.28 1.06 14.67
N THR A 18 16.08 0.26 15.69
CA THR A 18 15.11 0.49 16.76
C THR A 18 15.82 0.67 18.10
N PRO A 19 15.15 1.11 19.17
CA PRO A 19 15.78 1.20 20.49
C PRO A 19 16.37 -0.11 21.02
N THR A 20 15.91 -1.27 20.51
CA THR A 20 16.28 -2.59 21.00
C THR A 20 16.99 -3.47 19.96
N ALA A 21 17.01 -3.09 18.68
CA ALA A 21 17.54 -3.95 17.62
C ALA A 21 18.01 -3.13 16.41
N SER A 22 18.87 -3.74 15.60
CA SER A 22 19.32 -3.20 14.31
C SER A 22 19.31 -4.30 13.26
N ARG A 23 18.80 -4.00 12.07
CA ARG A 23 18.78 -4.91 10.91
C ARG A 23 19.22 -4.15 9.66
N GLU A 24 20.08 -4.77 8.86
CA GLU A 24 20.65 -4.17 7.66
C GLU A 24 20.28 -4.94 6.41
N ASN A 25 20.03 -4.22 5.31
CA ASN A 25 19.81 -4.74 3.95
C ASN A 25 18.79 -5.89 3.89
N ILE A 26 17.72 -5.78 4.65
CA ILE A 26 16.62 -6.73 4.59
C ILE A 26 15.70 -6.42 3.43
N MET A 27 15.06 -7.46 2.89
CA MET A 27 14.09 -7.30 1.84
C MET A 27 12.88 -6.51 2.34
N GLY A 28 12.59 -5.39 1.71
CA GLY A 28 11.54 -4.47 2.10
C GLY A 28 10.87 -3.78 0.93
N GLY A 29 10.28 -2.63 1.21
CA GLY A 29 9.48 -1.86 0.27
C GLY A 29 8.00 -2.15 0.35
N SER A 30 7.17 -1.20 -0.08
CA SER A 30 5.71 -1.28 0.03
C SER A 30 5.11 -2.51 -0.64
N ALA A 31 5.57 -2.84 -1.85
CA ALA A 31 5.08 -4.00 -2.58
C ALA A 31 5.49 -5.32 -1.93
N THR A 32 6.67 -5.38 -1.31
CA THR A 32 7.13 -6.56 -0.59
C THR A 32 6.24 -6.87 0.61
N PHE A 33 6.07 -5.90 1.50
CA PHE A 33 5.26 -6.09 2.72
C PHE A 33 3.79 -6.37 2.38
N PHE A 34 3.25 -5.65 1.41
CA PHE A 34 1.89 -5.92 0.92
C PHE A 34 1.75 -7.35 0.41
N SER A 35 2.66 -7.78 -0.47
CA SER A 35 2.60 -9.09 -1.11
C SER A 35 2.70 -10.23 -0.10
N TYR A 36 3.59 -10.11 0.89
CA TYR A 36 3.71 -11.12 1.94
C TYR A 36 2.41 -11.25 2.74
N ALA A 37 1.83 -10.15 3.18
CA ALA A 37 0.57 -10.19 3.93
C ALA A 37 -0.58 -10.75 3.09
N ALA A 38 -0.71 -10.29 1.85
CA ALA A 38 -1.75 -10.74 0.92
C ALA A 38 -1.62 -12.22 0.57
N SER A 39 -0.40 -12.74 0.50
CA SER A 39 -0.12 -14.14 0.11
C SER A 39 -0.70 -15.18 1.06
N TYR A 40 -1.04 -14.80 2.28
CA TYR A 40 -1.77 -15.68 3.20
C TYR A 40 -3.21 -15.96 2.74
N PHE A 41 -3.76 -15.13 1.88
CA PHE A 41 -5.15 -15.22 1.43
C PHE A 41 -5.29 -15.59 -0.04
N THR A 42 -4.39 -15.09 -0.89
CA THR A 42 -4.50 -15.25 -2.35
C THR A 42 -3.13 -15.13 -3.01
N PRO A 43 -2.93 -15.77 -4.17
CA PRO A 43 -1.77 -15.46 -5.01
C PRO A 43 -1.74 -13.99 -5.45
N VAL A 44 -0.55 -13.44 -5.64
CA VAL A 44 -0.32 -12.03 -5.95
C VAL A 44 0.48 -11.87 -7.23
N ASN A 45 0.04 -10.99 -8.11
CA ASN A 45 0.81 -10.51 -9.26
C ASN A 45 1.62 -9.28 -8.84
N LEU A 46 2.93 -9.43 -8.73
CA LEU A 46 3.84 -8.37 -8.28
C LEU A 46 4.36 -7.56 -9.47
N VAL A 47 4.21 -6.24 -9.38
CA VAL A 47 4.82 -5.29 -10.32
C VAL A 47 5.81 -4.42 -9.56
N GLY A 48 7.07 -4.51 -9.94
CA GLY A 48 8.13 -3.76 -9.28
C GLY A 48 9.42 -3.78 -10.09
N VAL A 49 10.43 -3.11 -9.59
CA VAL A 49 11.74 -3.00 -10.24
C VAL A 49 12.85 -3.14 -9.22
N VAL A 50 13.89 -3.86 -9.60
CA VAL A 50 15.11 -4.04 -8.82
C VAL A 50 16.32 -3.85 -9.74
N GLY A 51 17.48 -3.62 -9.15
CA GLY A 51 18.75 -3.54 -9.87
C GLY A 51 19.46 -4.88 -9.94
N GLU A 52 20.66 -4.87 -10.50
CA GLU A 52 21.51 -6.07 -10.64
C GLU A 52 22.02 -6.62 -9.31
N ASP A 53 21.97 -5.82 -8.25
CA ASP A 53 22.35 -6.20 -6.89
C ASP A 53 21.28 -7.04 -6.16
N TRP A 54 20.14 -7.29 -6.80
CA TRP A 54 19.04 -8.07 -6.23
C TRP A 54 19.37 -9.57 -6.30
N PRO A 55 19.46 -10.26 -5.14
CA PRO A 55 19.73 -11.69 -5.14
C PRO A 55 18.57 -12.50 -5.71
N GLU A 56 18.87 -13.51 -6.50
CA GLU A 56 17.83 -14.38 -7.04
C GLU A 56 17.08 -15.16 -5.96
N GLU A 57 17.73 -15.44 -4.82
CA GLU A 57 17.07 -16.04 -3.66
C GLU A 57 15.86 -15.23 -3.19
N ASN A 58 15.92 -13.90 -3.29
CA ASN A 58 14.79 -13.03 -2.93
C ASN A 58 13.62 -13.23 -3.90
N THR A 59 13.88 -13.35 -5.18
CA THR A 59 12.84 -13.68 -6.18
C THR A 59 12.23 -15.05 -5.90
N LYS A 60 13.05 -16.03 -5.58
CA LYS A 60 12.58 -17.37 -5.20
C LYS A 60 11.74 -17.37 -3.93
N MET A 61 12.05 -16.50 -2.97
CA MET A 61 11.23 -16.33 -1.77
C MET A 61 9.83 -15.81 -2.12
N PHE A 62 9.72 -14.85 -3.01
CA PHE A 62 8.42 -14.42 -3.53
C PHE A 62 7.65 -15.59 -4.17
N GLN A 63 8.31 -16.31 -5.06
CA GLN A 63 7.69 -17.43 -5.78
C GLN A 63 7.22 -18.53 -4.83
N SER A 64 7.98 -18.81 -3.77
CA SER A 64 7.62 -19.82 -2.76
C SER A 64 6.33 -19.48 -2.01
N ARG A 65 5.90 -18.22 -2.03
CA ARG A 65 4.67 -17.74 -1.40
C ARG A 65 3.55 -17.47 -2.40
N ASN A 66 3.62 -18.02 -3.59
CA ASN A 66 2.65 -17.77 -4.67
C ASN A 66 2.55 -16.29 -5.06
N ILE A 67 3.66 -15.59 -4.98
CA ILE A 67 3.81 -14.23 -5.52
C ILE A 67 4.45 -14.37 -6.90
N ASP A 68 3.68 -14.05 -7.94
CA ASP A 68 4.15 -14.12 -9.32
C ASP A 68 5.10 -12.96 -9.61
N THR A 69 6.27 -13.27 -10.14
CA THR A 69 7.36 -12.32 -10.39
C THR A 69 7.56 -12.00 -11.87
N THR A 70 6.61 -12.36 -12.72
CA THR A 70 6.66 -11.99 -14.16
C THR A 70 6.73 -10.47 -14.34
N GLY A 71 6.10 -9.71 -13.46
CA GLY A 71 6.13 -8.24 -13.45
C GLY A 71 7.30 -7.63 -12.68
N LEU A 72 8.24 -8.43 -12.20
CA LEU A 72 9.46 -7.94 -11.54
C LEU A 72 10.54 -7.68 -12.60
N GLU A 73 10.83 -6.41 -12.84
CA GLU A 73 11.87 -6.00 -13.76
C GLU A 73 13.23 -5.97 -13.06
N VAL A 74 14.26 -6.53 -13.68
CA VAL A 74 15.65 -6.45 -13.22
C VAL A 74 16.43 -5.60 -14.21
N VAL A 75 16.96 -4.47 -13.76
CA VAL A 75 17.67 -3.52 -14.63
C VAL A 75 19.19 -3.67 -14.44
N ALA A 76 19.87 -4.09 -15.50
CA ALA A 76 21.33 -4.22 -15.50
C ALA A 76 22.00 -2.85 -15.37
N GLY A 77 23.11 -2.81 -14.63
CA GLY A 77 23.87 -1.58 -14.40
C GLY A 77 23.28 -0.63 -13.36
N GLU A 78 22.14 -0.95 -12.79
CA GLU A 78 21.43 -0.15 -11.80
C GLU A 78 21.41 -0.87 -10.45
N LYS A 79 21.17 -0.10 -9.39
CA LYS A 79 21.01 -0.65 -8.03
C LYS A 79 19.55 -0.61 -7.61
N THR A 80 19.18 -1.54 -6.73
CA THR A 80 17.86 -1.59 -6.11
C THR A 80 17.68 -0.39 -5.18
N PHE A 81 16.46 0.11 -5.10
CA PHE A 81 16.04 1.12 -4.14
C PHE A 81 16.45 0.69 -2.72
N SER A 82 17.03 1.62 -1.97
CA SER A 82 17.44 1.37 -0.60
C SER A 82 16.98 2.47 0.35
N TRP A 83 16.60 2.05 1.55
CA TRP A 83 16.17 2.96 2.60
C TRP A 83 16.79 2.51 3.92
N SER A 84 17.28 3.47 4.70
CA SER A 84 17.64 3.23 6.08
C SER A 84 16.97 4.25 6.99
N GLY A 85 16.53 3.78 8.14
CA GLY A 85 15.82 4.60 9.09
C GLY A 85 16.02 4.15 10.52
N LYS A 86 15.73 5.08 11.44
CA LYS A 86 15.79 4.87 12.87
C LYS A 86 14.43 5.20 13.47
N TYR A 87 13.88 4.25 14.24
CA TYR A 87 12.68 4.50 15.03
C TYR A 87 13.05 5.09 16.37
N LEU A 88 12.30 6.12 16.76
CA LEU A 88 12.42 6.78 18.04
C LEU A 88 11.82 5.90 19.15
N PRO A 89 12.09 6.19 20.45
CA PRO A 89 11.64 5.33 21.56
C PRO A 89 10.14 5.06 21.61
N ASN A 90 9.30 5.94 21.06
CA ASN A 90 7.84 5.73 20.97
C ASN A 90 7.43 4.72 19.88
N MET A 91 8.35 4.28 19.02
CA MET A 91 8.15 3.34 17.90
C MET A 91 7.13 3.81 16.83
N ASN A 92 6.59 5.01 16.95
CA ASN A 92 5.66 5.60 15.99
C ASN A 92 6.37 6.58 15.05
N ASP A 93 7.31 7.35 15.58
CA ASP A 93 8.08 8.30 14.80
C ASP A 93 9.38 7.66 14.32
N ARG A 94 9.73 7.96 13.07
CA ARG A 94 10.97 7.48 12.46
C ARG A 94 11.74 8.63 11.84
N GLU A 95 13.05 8.49 11.85
CA GLU A 95 13.99 9.36 11.16
C GLU A 95 14.59 8.60 9.97
N THR A 96 14.49 9.17 8.79
CA THR A 96 15.16 8.62 7.61
C THR A 96 16.62 9.04 7.63
N LEU A 97 17.53 8.08 7.72
CA LEU A 97 18.96 8.29 7.71
C LEU A 97 19.51 8.39 6.30
N GLU A 98 19.04 7.53 5.41
CA GLU A 98 19.46 7.49 4.01
C GLU A 98 18.33 6.98 3.12
N LEU A 99 18.19 7.59 1.95
CA LEU A 99 17.23 7.18 0.93
C LEU A 99 17.90 7.26 -0.43
N ASN A 100 18.00 6.12 -1.14
CA ASN A 100 18.53 6.05 -2.49
C ASN A 100 17.47 5.46 -3.41
N LEU A 101 16.87 6.30 -4.25
CA LEU A 101 15.84 5.85 -5.20
C LEU A 101 16.40 4.84 -6.20
N ASN A 102 17.63 5.06 -6.67
CA ASN A 102 18.29 4.16 -7.62
C ASN A 102 17.38 3.84 -8.81
N VAL A 103 17.21 2.56 -9.16
CA VAL A 103 16.36 2.12 -10.27
C VAL A 103 14.90 2.57 -10.15
N PHE A 104 14.40 2.75 -8.93
CA PHE A 104 13.02 3.18 -8.72
C PHE A 104 12.75 4.61 -9.21
N GLY A 105 13.76 5.47 -9.27
CA GLY A 105 13.64 6.84 -9.74
C GLY A 105 13.22 6.97 -11.21
N SER A 106 13.48 5.95 -12.03
CA SER A 106 13.09 5.87 -13.44
C SER A 106 12.06 4.78 -13.73
N PHE A 107 11.42 4.26 -12.67
CA PHE A 107 10.43 3.19 -12.80
C PHE A 107 9.20 3.67 -13.58
N ASN A 108 8.91 2.99 -14.68
CA ASN A 108 7.76 3.28 -15.52
C ASN A 108 7.27 1.97 -16.15
N PRO A 109 6.50 1.17 -15.40
CA PRO A 109 6.23 -0.21 -15.77
C PRO A 109 5.30 -0.36 -16.97
N ASP A 110 5.66 -1.30 -17.85
CA ASP A 110 4.74 -1.91 -18.80
C ASP A 110 4.31 -3.25 -18.21
N LEU A 111 3.00 -3.41 -17.99
CA LEU A 111 2.48 -4.62 -17.37
C LEU A 111 2.61 -5.83 -18.30
N PRO A 112 2.98 -7.00 -17.76
CA PRO A 112 2.81 -8.24 -18.51
C PRO A 112 1.36 -8.41 -18.98
N GLU A 113 1.18 -8.92 -20.19
CA GLU A 113 -0.16 -9.12 -20.74
C GLU A 113 -1.04 -9.96 -19.81
N SER A 114 -0.42 -10.97 -19.16
CA SER A 114 -1.11 -11.84 -18.20
C SER A 114 -1.60 -11.13 -16.93
N TYR A 115 -1.12 -9.92 -16.64
CA TYR A 115 -1.52 -9.16 -15.47
C TYR A 115 -2.70 -8.22 -15.74
N LYS A 116 -2.94 -7.85 -16.99
CA LYS A 116 -3.88 -6.77 -17.34
C LYS A 116 -5.34 -7.06 -17.01
N ASN A 117 -5.73 -8.33 -16.84
CA ASN A 117 -7.07 -8.72 -16.47
C ASN A 117 -7.25 -9.02 -14.98
N THR A 118 -6.26 -8.70 -14.15
CA THR A 118 -6.34 -8.93 -12.70
C THR A 118 -7.45 -8.07 -12.08
N PRO A 119 -8.43 -8.69 -11.38
CA PRO A 119 -9.63 -7.95 -10.96
C PRO A 119 -9.44 -7.05 -9.73
N PHE A 120 -8.51 -7.38 -8.84
CA PHE A 120 -8.22 -6.60 -7.65
C PHE A 120 -6.85 -5.96 -7.79
N VAL A 121 -6.78 -4.65 -7.60
CA VAL A 121 -5.55 -3.87 -7.83
C VAL A 121 -5.26 -3.00 -6.63
N PHE A 122 -4.04 -3.08 -6.13
CA PHE A 122 -3.53 -2.16 -5.12
C PHE A 122 -2.35 -1.36 -5.69
N LEU A 123 -2.53 -0.05 -5.73
CA LEU A 123 -1.51 0.90 -6.16
C LEU A 123 -0.79 1.39 -4.91
N ALA A 124 0.27 0.68 -4.53
CA ALA A 124 1.03 0.98 -3.33
C ALA A 124 1.78 2.31 -3.49
N ASN A 125 2.28 2.81 -2.38
CA ASN A 125 2.92 4.12 -2.31
C ASN A 125 3.91 4.34 -3.46
N GLY A 126 3.64 5.40 -4.21
CA GLY A 126 4.41 5.77 -5.37
C GLY A 126 3.87 7.06 -6.00
N MET A 127 4.58 7.52 -7.02
CA MET A 127 4.21 8.71 -7.76
C MET A 127 2.81 8.53 -8.40
N PRO A 128 1.87 9.45 -8.20
CA PRO A 128 0.52 9.32 -8.77
C PRO A 128 0.49 9.11 -10.28
N GLU A 129 1.41 9.70 -11.01
CA GLU A 129 1.53 9.54 -12.46
C GLU A 129 1.83 8.09 -12.85
N ILE A 130 2.63 7.39 -12.04
CA ILE A 130 2.92 5.97 -12.25
C ILE A 130 1.72 5.11 -11.88
N GLN A 131 1.04 5.45 -10.80
CA GLN A 131 -0.20 4.77 -10.42
C GLN A 131 -1.27 4.89 -11.50
N LEU A 132 -1.43 6.09 -12.08
CA LEU A 132 -2.33 6.34 -13.22
C LEU A 132 -1.91 5.53 -14.45
N ARG A 133 -0.61 5.46 -14.74
CA ARG A 133 -0.10 4.69 -15.88
C ARG A 133 -0.39 3.19 -15.71
N VAL A 134 -0.18 2.63 -14.53
CA VAL A 134 -0.52 1.23 -14.26
C VAL A 134 -2.02 1.02 -14.44
N LEU A 135 -2.84 1.88 -13.85
CA LEU A 135 -4.29 1.78 -13.95
C LEU A 135 -4.77 1.83 -15.41
N SER A 136 -4.17 2.69 -16.24
CA SER A 136 -4.53 2.81 -17.66
C SER A 136 -4.29 1.54 -18.48
N GLN A 137 -3.43 0.65 -18.00
CA GLN A 137 -3.14 -0.63 -18.64
C GLN A 137 -4.07 -1.76 -18.19
N MET A 138 -4.81 -1.56 -17.09
CA MET A 138 -5.73 -2.56 -16.56
C MET A 138 -7.03 -2.61 -17.37
N ARG A 139 -7.60 -3.81 -17.48
CA ARG A 139 -8.85 -4.06 -18.20
C ARG A 139 -9.96 -4.37 -17.21
N GLU A 140 -10.83 -3.39 -16.99
CA GLU A 140 -12.03 -3.51 -16.17
C GLU A 140 -11.80 -4.15 -14.79
N PRO A 141 -10.88 -3.60 -13.97
CA PRO A 141 -10.68 -4.11 -12.61
C PRO A 141 -11.95 -3.92 -11.77
N LYS A 142 -12.22 -4.88 -10.89
CA LYS A 142 -13.41 -4.85 -10.02
C LYS A 142 -13.23 -3.92 -8.83
N LEU A 143 -12.02 -3.84 -8.29
CA LEU A 143 -11.69 -3.00 -7.13
C LEU A 143 -10.27 -2.49 -7.25
N VAL A 144 -10.12 -1.18 -7.18
CA VAL A 144 -8.82 -0.49 -7.19
C VAL A 144 -8.69 0.36 -5.94
N VAL A 145 -7.64 0.09 -5.17
CA VAL A 145 -7.32 0.84 -3.95
C VAL A 145 -5.90 1.34 -4.05
N ALA A 146 -5.65 2.52 -3.55
CA ALA A 146 -4.31 3.12 -3.52
C ALA A 146 -3.96 3.61 -2.12
N ASP A 147 -2.67 3.75 -1.86
CA ASP A 147 -2.17 4.56 -0.77
C ASP A 147 -1.37 5.74 -1.31
N THR A 148 -0.97 6.63 -0.43
CA THR A 148 -0.25 7.85 -0.76
C THR A 148 0.74 8.21 0.36
N MET A 149 1.45 9.31 0.21
CA MET A 149 2.26 9.92 1.26
C MET A 149 2.35 11.43 1.04
N ASP A 150 2.89 12.12 2.05
CA ASP A 150 2.98 13.59 2.11
C ASP A 150 3.61 14.22 0.87
N ILE A 151 4.71 13.68 0.37
CA ILE A 151 5.40 14.24 -0.81
C ILE A 151 4.48 14.27 -2.04
N TRP A 152 3.67 13.23 -2.26
CA TRP A 152 2.72 13.18 -3.38
C TRP A 152 1.55 14.13 -3.18
N ILE A 153 1.11 14.29 -1.93
CA ILE A 153 0.03 15.22 -1.58
C ILE A 153 0.46 16.67 -1.84
N THR A 154 1.70 17.01 -1.50
CA THR A 154 2.20 18.39 -1.65
C THR A 154 2.71 18.70 -3.06
N ASP A 155 3.48 17.80 -3.66
CA ASP A 155 4.23 18.06 -4.88
C ASP A 155 3.57 17.52 -6.15
N HIS A 156 2.63 16.57 -6.02
CA HIS A 156 1.93 15.91 -7.13
C HIS A 156 0.41 15.90 -6.92
N ARG A 157 -0.11 16.95 -6.31
CA ARG A 157 -1.51 17.02 -5.89
C ARG A 157 -2.49 16.85 -7.05
N ASP A 158 -2.27 17.52 -8.17
CA ASP A 158 -3.19 17.47 -9.31
C ASP A 158 -3.33 16.04 -9.87
N SER A 159 -2.22 15.35 -10.01
CA SER A 159 -2.21 13.96 -10.46
C SER A 159 -2.86 13.02 -9.42
N LEU A 160 -2.62 13.28 -8.13
CA LEU A 160 -3.27 12.51 -7.05
C LEU A 160 -4.80 12.69 -7.10
N LEU A 161 -5.28 13.92 -7.24
CA LEU A 161 -6.72 14.18 -7.34
C LEU A 161 -7.34 13.54 -8.60
N GLU A 162 -6.60 13.52 -9.70
CA GLU A 162 -7.03 12.81 -10.92
C GLU A 162 -7.13 11.29 -10.68
N LEU A 163 -6.16 10.72 -9.97
CA LEU A 163 -6.19 9.31 -9.58
C LEU A 163 -7.43 8.99 -8.73
N LEU A 164 -7.74 9.84 -7.74
CA LEU A 164 -8.86 9.61 -6.82
C LEU A 164 -10.23 9.56 -7.53
N LYS A 165 -10.35 10.20 -8.68
CA LYS A 165 -11.56 10.11 -9.52
C LYS A 165 -11.72 8.76 -10.21
N GLN A 166 -10.65 7.97 -10.33
CA GLN A 166 -10.61 6.75 -11.13
C GLN A 166 -10.52 5.47 -10.30
N ILE A 167 -10.38 5.59 -8.98
CA ILE A 167 -10.21 4.44 -8.08
C ILE A 167 -11.37 4.34 -7.10
N ASP A 168 -11.46 3.18 -6.43
CA ASP A 168 -12.53 2.89 -5.48
C ASP A 168 -12.20 3.34 -4.05
N GLY A 169 -10.97 3.16 -3.62
CA GLY A 169 -10.60 3.46 -2.24
C GLY A 169 -9.22 4.07 -2.07
N LEU A 170 -9.06 4.85 -1.00
CA LEU A 170 -7.80 5.43 -0.59
C LEU A 170 -7.49 5.03 0.85
N VAL A 171 -6.28 4.56 1.08
CA VAL A 171 -5.74 4.28 2.40
C VAL A 171 -4.66 5.32 2.70
N LEU A 172 -4.77 5.99 3.84
CA LEU A 172 -3.80 6.99 4.27
C LEU A 172 -3.74 7.04 5.79
N ASN A 173 -2.68 7.65 6.34
CA ASN A 173 -2.61 7.87 7.78
C ASN A 173 -3.30 9.19 8.18
N ASP A 174 -3.39 9.45 9.48
CA ASP A 174 -4.05 10.63 10.02
C ASP A 174 -3.39 11.94 9.56
N SER A 175 -2.07 12.03 9.58
CA SER A 175 -1.37 13.25 9.13
C SER A 175 -1.53 13.48 7.64
N GLU A 176 -1.50 12.44 6.82
CA GLU A 176 -1.75 12.52 5.38
C GLU A 176 -3.19 12.96 5.08
N ALA A 177 -4.17 12.46 5.83
CA ALA A 177 -5.57 12.87 5.69
C ALA A 177 -5.75 14.36 5.96
N LYS A 178 -5.14 14.87 7.03
CA LYS A 178 -5.16 16.31 7.36
C LYS A 178 -4.49 17.14 6.30
N LEU A 179 -3.34 16.69 5.82
CA LEU A 179 -2.57 17.40 4.78
C LEU A 179 -3.34 17.47 3.46
N LEU A 180 -3.94 16.35 3.05
CA LEU A 180 -4.69 16.26 1.79
C LEU A 180 -5.94 17.17 1.80
N THR A 181 -6.64 17.21 2.91
CA THR A 181 -7.95 17.86 3.01
C THR A 181 -7.92 19.25 3.61
N GLY A 182 -6.86 19.60 4.36
CA GLY A 182 -6.80 20.82 5.14
C GLY A 182 -7.66 20.78 6.42
N GLU A 183 -8.24 19.63 6.75
CA GLU A 183 -9.11 19.46 7.92
C GLU A 183 -8.33 18.88 9.10
N GLU A 184 -8.40 19.53 10.26
CA GLU A 184 -7.77 19.04 11.49
C GLU A 184 -8.58 17.93 12.17
N ASN A 185 -9.90 17.93 12.01
CA ASN A 185 -10.78 16.88 12.53
C ASN A 185 -10.79 15.69 11.57
N LEU A 186 -10.47 14.50 12.07
CA LEU A 186 -10.35 13.31 11.22
C LEU A 186 -11.67 12.86 10.59
N VAL A 187 -12.80 13.07 11.27
CA VAL A 187 -14.12 12.77 10.69
C VAL A 187 -14.38 13.68 9.50
N MET A 188 -14.11 14.97 9.64
CA MET A 188 -14.24 15.93 8.55
C MET A 188 -13.26 15.63 7.41
N ALA A 189 -12.03 15.23 7.75
CA ALA A 189 -11.02 14.85 6.77
C ALA A 189 -11.47 13.64 5.94
N GLY A 190 -11.92 12.58 6.59
CA GLY A 190 -12.41 11.38 5.91
C GLY A 190 -13.60 11.67 4.98
N ARG A 191 -14.55 12.44 5.43
CA ARG A 191 -15.69 12.89 4.59
C ARG A 191 -15.22 13.68 3.37
N LYS A 192 -14.26 14.56 3.56
CA LYS A 192 -13.72 15.36 2.46
C LYS A 192 -12.96 14.52 1.43
N VAL A 193 -12.25 13.49 1.85
CA VAL A 193 -11.62 12.54 0.92
C VAL A 193 -12.66 11.93 -0.02
N LEU A 194 -13.84 11.57 0.48
CA LEU A 194 -14.91 11.02 -0.36
C LEU A 194 -15.38 12.00 -1.43
N GLU A 195 -15.35 13.29 -1.16
CA GLU A 195 -15.70 14.33 -2.14
C GLU A 195 -14.75 14.35 -3.34
N TYR A 196 -13.53 13.82 -3.20
CA TYR A 196 -12.58 13.72 -4.30
C TYR A 196 -12.91 12.57 -5.29
N GLY A 197 -13.87 11.69 -4.96
CA GLY A 197 -14.42 10.72 -5.90
C GLY A 197 -14.32 9.26 -5.49
N VAL A 198 -13.62 8.91 -4.41
CA VAL A 198 -13.49 7.52 -3.95
C VAL A 198 -14.77 7.02 -3.30
N ARG A 199 -15.02 5.71 -3.37
CA ARG A 199 -16.16 5.05 -2.73
C ARG A 199 -15.95 4.85 -1.24
N PHE A 200 -14.69 4.77 -0.81
CA PHE A 200 -14.35 4.63 0.61
C PHE A 200 -12.96 5.19 0.90
N CYS A 201 -12.74 5.47 2.16
CA CYS A 201 -11.46 5.92 2.68
C CYS A 201 -11.16 5.20 4.00
N VAL A 202 -9.92 4.78 4.16
CA VAL A 202 -9.42 4.21 5.42
C VAL A 202 -8.34 5.13 5.97
N ILE A 203 -8.56 5.67 7.16
CA ILE A 203 -7.56 6.48 7.86
C ILE A 203 -6.94 5.64 8.97
N LYS A 204 -5.66 5.33 8.84
CA LYS A 204 -4.89 4.56 9.83
C LYS A 204 -4.36 5.50 10.90
N LYS A 205 -4.49 5.09 12.17
CA LYS A 205 -4.07 5.87 13.33
C LYS A 205 -3.01 5.15 14.17
N GLY A 206 -2.16 4.34 13.54
CA GLY A 206 -1.11 3.59 14.21
C GLY A 206 -1.66 2.70 15.31
N GLU A 207 -1.16 2.86 16.54
CA GLU A 207 -1.59 2.10 17.71
C GLU A 207 -3.08 2.32 18.07
N HIS A 208 -3.70 3.37 17.57
CA HIS A 208 -5.10 3.71 17.85
C HIS A 208 -6.09 3.13 16.82
N GLY A 209 -5.62 2.22 15.95
CA GLY A 209 -6.47 1.53 14.99
C GLY A 209 -6.72 2.29 13.70
N ALA A 210 -7.92 2.16 13.15
CA ALA A 210 -8.29 2.74 11.88
C ALA A 210 -9.72 3.24 11.88
N MET A 211 -10.00 4.19 11.00
CA MET A 211 -11.33 4.72 10.73
C MET A 211 -11.72 4.38 9.29
N PHE A 212 -12.92 3.87 9.08
CA PHE A 212 -13.47 3.55 7.78
C PHE A 212 -14.62 4.49 7.41
N PHE A 213 -14.52 5.12 6.25
CA PHE A 213 -15.49 6.06 5.72
C PHE A 213 -16.07 5.52 4.41
N PRO A 214 -17.27 4.93 4.43
CA PRO A 214 -17.96 4.56 3.19
C PRO A 214 -18.68 5.75 2.58
N SER A 215 -18.74 5.83 1.25
CA SER A 215 -19.64 6.74 0.56
C SER A 215 -21.02 6.09 0.49
N ASP A 216 -21.84 6.34 1.49
CA ASP A 216 -23.22 5.86 1.50
C ASP A 216 -24.18 7.05 1.39
N ASP A 217 -25.16 6.96 0.51
CA ASP A 217 -26.22 7.96 0.32
C ASP A 217 -27.24 7.98 1.46
N SER A 218 -27.12 7.08 2.45
CA SER A 218 -28.01 7.05 3.60
C SER A 218 -27.65 8.18 4.56
N THR A 219 -28.49 9.18 4.63
CA THR A 219 -28.35 10.40 5.41
C THR A 219 -28.50 10.20 6.93
N GLU A 220 -28.71 8.99 7.40
CA GLU A 220 -29.07 8.72 8.79
C GLU A 220 -28.02 7.98 9.62
N CYS A 221 -26.88 7.60 9.05
CA CYS A 221 -25.89 6.81 9.76
C CYS A 221 -24.56 7.53 9.95
N LEU A 222 -23.89 7.22 11.03
CA LEU A 222 -22.51 7.59 11.28
C LEU A 222 -21.68 7.24 10.04
N ASP A 223 -21.17 8.27 9.36
CA ASP A 223 -20.39 8.15 8.15
C ASP A 223 -18.98 7.56 8.41
N CYS A 224 -18.77 6.97 9.58
CA CYS A 224 -17.48 6.52 10.02
C CYS A 224 -17.61 5.32 10.98
N TYR A 225 -16.78 4.30 10.72
CA TYR A 225 -16.61 3.15 11.60
C TYR A 225 -15.19 3.16 12.17
N VAL A 226 -15.06 2.88 13.46
CA VAL A 226 -13.77 2.84 14.14
C VAL A 226 -13.40 1.40 14.44
N LEU A 227 -12.19 0.98 14.04
CA LEU A 227 -11.63 -0.32 14.36
C LEU A 227 -10.45 -0.12 15.31
N PRO A 228 -10.39 -0.88 16.44
CA PRO A 228 -9.22 -0.84 17.30
C PRO A 228 -8.03 -1.53 16.63
N ALA A 229 -6.82 -1.13 17.01
CA ALA A 229 -5.63 -1.88 16.65
C ALA A 229 -5.62 -3.23 17.38
N TYR A 230 -4.96 -4.23 16.78
CA TYR A 230 -4.68 -5.48 17.49
C TYR A 230 -3.75 -5.20 18.66
N PRO A 231 -4.15 -5.52 19.91
CA PRO A 231 -3.33 -5.19 21.06
C PRO A 231 -2.06 -6.07 21.09
N THR A 232 -0.91 -5.40 21.14
CA THR A 232 0.38 -6.06 21.34
C THR A 232 1.26 -5.22 22.24
N ALA A 233 1.98 -5.88 23.14
CA ALA A 233 2.99 -5.24 23.98
C ALA A 233 4.37 -5.22 23.30
N ASP A 234 4.56 -6.07 22.29
CA ASP A 234 5.86 -6.32 21.67
C ASP A 234 5.90 -5.78 20.23
N VAL A 235 6.10 -4.46 20.10
CA VAL A 235 6.39 -3.86 18.80
C VAL A 235 7.92 -3.84 18.63
N VAL A 236 8.43 -4.78 17.84
CA VAL A 236 9.88 -4.88 17.57
C VAL A 236 10.28 -4.04 16.37
N ASP A 237 9.51 -4.10 15.30
CA ASP A 237 9.79 -3.38 14.06
C ASP A 237 8.46 -3.02 13.36
N PRO A 238 8.04 -1.74 13.38
CA PRO A 238 6.81 -1.31 12.73
C PRO A 238 6.95 -1.05 11.23
N THR A 239 8.14 -1.27 10.64
CA THR A 239 8.38 -1.03 9.21
C THR A 239 7.44 -1.89 8.36
N GLY A 240 6.74 -1.25 7.44
CA GLY A 240 5.80 -1.93 6.54
C GLY A 240 4.46 -2.30 7.16
N ALA A 241 4.16 -1.89 8.39
CA ALA A 241 2.90 -2.22 9.05
C ALA A 241 1.68 -1.73 8.26
N GLY A 242 1.75 -0.53 7.68
CA GLY A 242 0.70 0.01 6.83
C GLY A 242 0.51 -0.77 5.53
N ASP A 243 1.61 -1.18 4.92
CA ASP A 243 1.59 -1.99 3.69
C ASP A 243 1.05 -3.39 3.96
N SER A 244 1.43 -3.98 5.08
CA SER A 244 0.92 -5.28 5.53
C SER A 244 -0.58 -5.21 5.83
N PHE A 245 -1.04 -4.13 6.45
CA PHE A 245 -2.46 -3.85 6.67
C PHE A 245 -3.23 -3.88 5.35
N ALA A 246 -2.77 -3.13 4.36
CA ALA A 246 -3.39 -3.09 3.04
C ALA A 246 -3.36 -4.47 2.35
N GLY A 247 -2.26 -5.20 2.50
CA GLY A 247 -2.11 -6.55 1.97
C GLY A 247 -3.10 -7.54 2.56
N GLY A 248 -3.30 -7.51 3.87
CA GLY A 248 -4.30 -8.34 4.56
C GLY A 248 -5.73 -8.03 4.12
N MET A 249 -6.07 -6.75 4.07
CA MET A 249 -7.38 -6.28 3.61
C MET A 249 -7.67 -6.72 2.16
N MET A 250 -6.78 -6.39 1.24
CA MET A 250 -6.95 -6.68 -0.18
C MET A 250 -6.87 -8.18 -0.48
N GLY A 251 -5.97 -8.88 0.20
CA GLY A 251 -5.84 -10.33 0.06
C GLY A 251 -7.12 -11.06 0.45
N TYR A 252 -7.71 -10.69 1.58
CA TYR A 252 -9.01 -11.25 1.99
C TYR A 252 -10.09 -10.95 0.96
N LEU A 253 -10.24 -9.69 0.53
CA LEU A 253 -11.26 -9.30 -0.46
C LEU A 253 -11.12 -10.07 -1.77
N ALA A 254 -9.91 -10.22 -2.27
CA ALA A 254 -9.66 -10.99 -3.48
C ALA A 254 -10.01 -12.46 -3.28
N SER A 255 -9.70 -13.03 -2.12
CA SER A 255 -9.97 -14.45 -1.82
C SER A 255 -11.45 -14.79 -1.80
N VAL A 256 -12.31 -13.85 -1.39
CA VAL A 256 -13.77 -14.03 -1.34
C VAL A 256 -14.49 -13.36 -2.52
N ASP A 257 -13.75 -12.73 -3.42
CA ASP A 257 -14.27 -12.03 -4.61
C ASP A 257 -15.35 -10.99 -4.25
N ALA A 258 -15.11 -10.19 -3.21
CA ALA A 258 -16.07 -9.21 -2.70
C ALA A 258 -15.60 -7.78 -2.93
N THR A 259 -16.53 -6.91 -3.35
CA THR A 259 -16.27 -5.49 -3.65
C THR A 259 -17.27 -4.55 -2.99
N ASP A 260 -18.22 -5.06 -2.23
CA ASP A 260 -19.23 -4.27 -1.52
C ASP A 260 -18.65 -3.64 -0.24
N LEU A 261 -19.21 -2.53 0.19
CA LEU A 261 -18.70 -1.75 1.32
C LEU A 261 -18.72 -2.53 2.64
N ASP A 262 -19.72 -3.38 2.86
CA ASP A 262 -19.78 -4.22 4.07
C ASP A 262 -18.64 -5.24 4.12
N SER A 263 -18.33 -5.86 2.99
CA SER A 263 -17.19 -6.79 2.90
C SER A 263 -15.86 -6.07 3.07
N ILE A 264 -15.72 -4.85 2.53
CA ILE A 264 -14.53 -4.02 2.70
C ILE A 264 -14.33 -3.67 4.17
N LYS A 265 -15.39 -3.26 4.87
CA LYS A 265 -15.34 -3.01 6.31
C LYS A 265 -14.89 -4.23 7.10
N LYS A 266 -15.41 -5.41 6.80
CA LYS A 266 -14.98 -6.68 7.41
C LYS A 266 -13.51 -7.00 7.12
N ALA A 267 -13.08 -6.71 5.89
CA ALA A 267 -11.71 -6.99 5.45
C ALA A 267 -10.65 -6.23 6.26
N LEU A 268 -11.01 -5.10 6.86
CA LEU A 268 -10.09 -4.31 7.69
C LEU A 268 -9.58 -5.10 8.90
N VAL A 269 -10.37 -6.02 9.43
CA VAL A 269 -9.95 -6.89 10.53
C VAL A 269 -8.77 -7.77 10.12
N TYR A 270 -8.78 -8.27 8.89
CA TYR A 270 -7.67 -9.09 8.36
C TYR A 270 -6.40 -8.29 8.12
N GLY A 271 -6.52 -6.99 7.92
CA GLY A 271 -5.37 -6.08 7.87
C GLY A 271 -4.71 -5.88 9.24
N THR A 272 -5.45 -6.04 10.33
CA THR A 272 -4.92 -5.85 11.70
C THR A 272 -4.28 -7.12 12.28
N LEU A 273 -4.42 -8.27 11.66
CA LEU A 273 -3.82 -9.53 12.09
C LEU A 273 -2.37 -9.66 11.62
#